data_849a8e46b0b0cdce6843ff4b5fbf4902
#
_entry.id   849a8e46b0b0cdce6843ff4b5fbf4902
#
_cell.length_a   1.000
_cell.length_b   1.000
_cell.length_c   1.000
_cell.angle_alpha   90.00
_cell.angle_beta   90.00
_cell.angle_gamma   90.00
#
_symmetry.space_group_name_H-M   'P 1'
#
loop_
_entity.id
_entity.type
_entity.pdbx_description
1 polymer ?
#
loop_
_entity_poly.entity_id
_entity_poly.type
_entity_poly.pdbx_seq_one_letter_code
_entity_poly.pdbx_strand_id
1 'polypeptide(L)'
;MKKIILIIFISINFISISFAKIVEEVKKVPVTVTNANGVSDSREIVVTIWREDSRVKSPYLFFNHGRQSHPALRKQFDRVRYSAQSKYWVQQGFVVIIPTRVGYGESGVDIDPEDSGSCKTISDFPGQVMPQVQQTKQVLEFALKQLTYVDTTQGILVGQSYGGLGAIKIASIADEIKGLKGVVNFSGGGHGRPTQLGQFGAGTSCDSKGLEKIFAEWSKNKVPTLWFYSSNDKFFGPSDPKDWHASFKNAGGTGEFINMPEWRNDGHGTIGDIPNWKPHFDKFLKITGVPFKEIAPPESIKTKPTGFARLDDISKVPSLGSNVNNQERRDRLEDMYKKFLLFPDPTNRAFLLHSSGSYWYWWGGVDAVQEVIDKCLAKYDTGCKLYAVNSDVVW
;
A
#
# COMPACT_ATOMS: atom_id res chain seq x y z
N MET A 1 -9.93 18.54 -77.68
CA MET A 1 -9.37 17.54 -76.75
C MET A 1 -9.54 18.06 -75.31
N LYS A 2 -10.53 17.54 -74.58
CA LYS A 2 -10.80 17.92 -73.17
C LYS A 2 -9.91 17.06 -72.25
N LYS A 3 -9.02 17.67 -71.48
CA LYS A 3 -8.22 16.97 -70.45
C LYS A 3 -9.07 16.77 -69.22
N ILE A 4 -9.33 15.52 -68.86
CA ILE A 4 -9.98 15.12 -67.61
C ILE A 4 -8.84 15.04 -66.57
N ILE A 5 -8.90 15.89 -65.53
CA ILE A 5 -8.03 15.82 -64.37
C ILE A 5 -8.71 14.91 -63.34
N LEU A 6 -8.11 13.75 -63.11
CA LEU A 6 -8.55 12.80 -62.09
C LEU A 6 -7.92 13.23 -60.72
N ILE A 7 -8.74 13.76 -59.82
CA ILE A 7 -8.33 14.09 -58.46
C ILE A 7 -8.51 12.84 -57.61
N ILE A 8 -7.42 12.19 -57.22
CA ILE A 8 -7.39 11.09 -56.27
C ILE A 8 -7.44 11.66 -54.86
N PHE A 9 -8.57 11.48 -54.18
CA PHE A 9 -8.68 11.76 -52.75
C PHE A 9 -8.03 10.60 -51.97
N ILE A 10 -6.81 10.85 -51.39
CA ILE A 10 -6.21 9.94 -50.45
C ILE A 10 -6.81 10.23 -49.07
N SER A 11 -7.72 9.38 -48.61
CA SER A 11 -8.23 9.42 -47.24
C SER A 11 -7.13 8.97 -46.30
N ILE A 12 -6.46 9.90 -45.62
CA ILE A 12 -5.52 9.60 -44.54
C ILE A 12 -6.38 9.28 -43.31
N ASN A 13 -6.54 7.98 -43.01
CA ASN A 13 -7.08 7.54 -41.73
C ASN A 13 -6.06 7.85 -40.63
N PHE A 14 -6.27 8.90 -39.86
CA PHE A 14 -5.57 9.13 -38.62
C PHE A 14 -5.98 8.03 -37.62
N ILE A 15 -5.14 7.04 -37.45
CA ILE A 15 -5.25 6.11 -36.34
C ILE A 15 -4.87 6.91 -35.10
N SER A 16 -5.87 7.36 -34.35
CA SER A 16 -5.66 7.93 -33.03
C SER A 16 -5.08 6.83 -32.13
N ILE A 17 -3.78 6.84 -31.88
CA ILE A 17 -3.14 6.01 -30.88
C ILE A 17 -3.60 6.56 -29.53
N SER A 18 -4.66 6.02 -28.98
CA SER A 18 -5.06 6.27 -27.60
C SER A 18 -4.03 5.57 -26.71
N PHE A 19 -3.20 6.33 -26.03
CA PHE A 19 -2.35 5.75 -24.98
C PHE A 19 -3.25 5.30 -23.83
N ALA A 20 -3.11 4.04 -23.44
CA ALA A 20 -3.80 3.48 -22.28
C ALA A 20 -3.51 4.34 -21.04
N LYS A 21 -4.57 4.82 -20.41
CA LYS A 21 -4.49 5.69 -19.23
C LYS A 21 -4.81 4.89 -17.97
N ILE A 22 -4.00 5.07 -16.93
CA ILE A 22 -4.35 4.58 -15.59
C ILE A 22 -5.38 5.53 -14.99
N VAL A 23 -6.52 4.98 -14.63
CA VAL A 23 -7.63 5.72 -14.00
C VAL A 23 -7.87 5.21 -12.59
N GLU A 24 -8.30 6.12 -11.74
CA GLU A 24 -8.71 5.85 -10.37
C GLU A 24 -10.21 6.08 -10.25
N GLU A 25 -10.92 5.08 -9.77
CA GLU A 25 -12.35 5.13 -9.50
C GLU A 25 -12.59 4.99 -8.00
N VAL A 26 -13.69 5.60 -7.52
CA VAL A 26 -14.16 5.46 -6.14
C VAL A 26 -15.55 4.87 -6.17
N LYS A 27 -15.76 3.80 -5.40
CA LYS A 27 -17.06 3.18 -5.21
C LYS A 27 -17.43 3.19 -3.74
N LYS A 28 -18.71 3.32 -3.45
CA LYS A 28 -19.28 3.02 -2.14
C LYS A 28 -19.86 1.62 -2.19
N VAL A 29 -19.47 0.79 -1.24
CA VAL A 29 -19.84 -0.63 -1.19
C VAL A 29 -20.48 -0.91 0.16
N PRO A 30 -21.73 -1.41 0.20
CA PRO A 30 -22.35 -1.80 1.45
C PRO A 30 -21.67 -3.05 2.02
N VAL A 31 -21.33 -2.99 3.30
CA VAL A 31 -20.73 -4.10 4.03
C VAL A 31 -21.37 -4.23 5.41
N THR A 32 -21.40 -5.47 5.91
CA THR A 32 -21.75 -5.78 7.29
C THR A 32 -20.56 -6.45 7.93
N VAL A 33 -20.13 -5.93 9.08
CA VAL A 33 -19.05 -6.50 9.88
C VAL A 33 -19.55 -6.88 11.25
N THR A 34 -19.03 -7.97 11.80
CA THR A 34 -19.28 -8.39 13.17
C THR A 34 -17.95 -8.46 13.89
N ASN A 35 -17.81 -7.72 14.98
CA ASN A 35 -16.59 -7.70 15.77
C ASN A 35 -16.45 -8.96 16.66
N ALA A 36 -15.33 -9.12 17.37
CA ALA A 36 -15.05 -10.24 18.25
C ALA A 36 -16.09 -10.42 19.38
N ASN A 37 -16.81 -9.36 19.75
CA ASN A 37 -17.86 -9.39 20.79
C ASN A 37 -19.25 -9.71 20.21
N GLY A 38 -19.36 -10.06 18.93
CA GLY A 38 -20.63 -10.36 18.27
C GLY A 38 -21.48 -9.14 17.90
N VAL A 39 -20.95 -7.93 18.04
CA VAL A 39 -21.67 -6.70 17.65
C VAL A 39 -21.50 -6.48 16.16
N SER A 40 -22.64 -6.37 15.46
CA SER A 40 -22.69 -6.15 14.01
C SER A 40 -22.93 -4.69 13.69
N ASP A 41 -22.29 -4.21 12.63
CA ASP A 41 -22.47 -2.90 12.04
C ASP A 41 -22.59 -3.02 10.52
N SER A 42 -23.53 -2.28 9.94
CA SER A 42 -23.77 -2.26 8.49
C SER A 42 -23.66 -0.84 7.97
N ARG A 43 -22.79 -0.63 7.01
CA ARG A 43 -22.56 0.69 6.39
C ARG A 43 -21.97 0.60 5.00
N GLU A 44 -21.94 1.72 4.30
CA GLU A 44 -21.15 1.83 3.08
C GLU A 44 -19.71 2.20 3.40
N ILE A 45 -18.77 1.47 2.80
CA ILE A 45 -17.34 1.80 2.85
C ILE A 45 -16.86 2.33 1.51
N VAL A 46 -15.79 3.12 1.56
CA VAL A 46 -15.14 3.66 0.37
C VAL A 46 -14.14 2.63 -0.18
N VAL A 47 -14.25 2.32 -1.46
CA VAL A 47 -13.35 1.41 -2.17
C VAL A 47 -12.67 2.15 -3.29
N THR A 48 -11.35 2.17 -3.28
CA THR A 48 -10.51 2.70 -4.36
C THR A 48 -10.25 1.62 -5.38
N ILE A 49 -10.44 1.92 -6.67
CA ILE A 49 -10.17 1.01 -7.77
C ILE A 49 -9.21 1.69 -8.74
N TRP A 50 -8.08 1.03 -9.03
CA TRP A 50 -7.15 1.47 -10.05
C TRP A 50 -7.17 0.50 -11.21
N ARG A 51 -7.22 1.01 -12.43
CA ARG A 51 -7.23 0.18 -13.65
C ARG A 51 -6.68 0.93 -14.87
N GLU A 52 -6.38 0.19 -15.90
CA GLU A 52 -6.16 0.73 -17.25
C GLU A 52 -7.51 0.90 -17.94
N ASP A 53 -7.80 2.09 -18.48
CA ASP A 53 -9.11 2.42 -19.05
C ASP A 53 -9.45 1.65 -20.32
N SER A 54 -8.45 1.29 -21.11
CA SER A 54 -8.61 0.59 -22.39
C SER A 54 -8.76 -0.92 -22.26
N ARG A 55 -8.50 -1.53 -21.08
CA ARG A 55 -8.60 -2.98 -20.89
C ARG A 55 -10.02 -3.44 -20.67
N VAL A 56 -10.44 -4.39 -21.50
CA VAL A 56 -11.79 -4.97 -21.42
C VAL A 56 -11.94 -5.86 -20.19
N LYS A 57 -10.88 -6.59 -19.80
CA LYS A 57 -10.91 -7.51 -18.67
C LYS A 57 -9.51 -7.76 -18.12
N SER A 58 -9.37 -7.72 -16.81
CA SER A 58 -8.09 -7.91 -16.12
C SER A 58 -8.22 -8.74 -14.86
N PRO A 59 -7.22 -9.53 -14.47
CA PRO A 59 -7.18 -10.18 -13.16
C PRO A 59 -7.26 -9.13 -12.05
N TYR A 60 -7.85 -9.49 -10.93
CA TYR A 60 -7.90 -8.58 -9.79
C TYR A 60 -6.68 -8.74 -8.87
N LEU A 61 -6.25 -7.63 -8.28
CA LEU A 61 -5.41 -7.59 -7.12
C LEU A 61 -6.18 -6.89 -6.00
N PHE A 62 -6.55 -7.64 -4.97
CA PHE A 62 -7.24 -7.09 -3.82
C PHE A 62 -6.24 -6.75 -2.74
N PHE A 63 -6.30 -5.52 -2.20
CA PHE A 63 -5.33 -5.05 -1.24
C PHE A 63 -5.96 -4.70 0.11
N ASN A 64 -5.48 -5.32 1.18
CA ASN A 64 -5.83 -5.02 2.56
C ASN A 64 -4.75 -4.19 3.24
N HIS A 65 -5.10 -2.98 3.67
CA HIS A 65 -4.19 -2.05 4.36
C HIS A 65 -3.89 -2.48 5.81
N GLY A 66 -2.87 -1.87 6.40
CA GLY A 66 -2.49 -2.07 7.80
C GLY A 66 -3.51 -1.49 8.80
N ARG A 67 -3.22 -1.66 10.09
CA ARG A 67 -4.04 -1.14 11.18
C ARG A 67 -3.41 0.11 11.80
N GLN A 68 -4.24 1.08 12.09
CA GLN A 68 -3.96 2.20 12.98
C GLN A 68 -4.84 2.09 14.22
N SER A 69 -4.22 1.83 15.38
CA SER A 69 -4.96 1.61 16.62
C SER A 69 -5.51 2.91 17.24
N HIS A 70 -4.87 4.05 17.00
CA HIS A 70 -5.26 5.31 17.62
C HIS A 70 -6.46 5.96 16.90
N PRO A 71 -7.62 6.19 17.58
CA PRO A 71 -8.84 6.69 16.95
C PRO A 71 -8.66 8.03 16.21
N ALA A 72 -7.92 8.99 16.81
CA ALA A 72 -7.69 10.29 16.18
C ALA A 72 -6.87 10.18 14.89
N LEU A 73 -5.93 9.22 14.82
CA LEU A 73 -5.15 8.97 13.63
C LEU A 73 -5.97 8.21 12.57
N ARG A 74 -6.86 7.29 12.95
CA ARG A 74 -7.80 6.67 12.00
C ARG A 74 -8.71 7.69 11.33
N LYS A 75 -9.13 8.73 12.08
CA LYS A 75 -9.93 9.84 11.53
C LYS A 75 -9.18 10.67 10.48
N GLN A 76 -7.86 10.74 10.60
CA GLN A 76 -7.01 11.47 9.65
C GLN A 76 -6.70 10.67 8.38
N PHE A 77 -7.02 9.37 8.37
CA PHE A 77 -6.96 8.60 7.14
C PHE A 77 -7.99 9.18 6.16
N ASP A 78 -7.49 9.69 5.06
CA ASP A 78 -8.32 9.84 3.88
C ASP A 78 -8.68 8.44 3.34
N ARG A 79 -9.09 8.37 2.13
CA ARG A 79 -9.25 7.13 1.40
C ARG A 79 -7.91 6.43 1.16
N VAL A 80 -7.83 5.13 1.46
CA VAL A 80 -6.62 4.33 1.26
C VAL A 80 -6.36 4.13 -0.24
N ARG A 81 -5.12 4.35 -0.71
CA ARG A 81 -4.79 4.39 -2.13
C ARG A 81 -3.56 3.58 -2.55
N TYR A 82 -2.49 3.60 -1.77
CA TYR A 82 -1.20 2.99 -2.14
C TYR A 82 -0.80 3.31 -3.59
N SER A 83 -0.81 4.60 -3.95
CA SER A 83 -0.80 5.07 -5.34
C SER A 83 0.39 4.56 -6.17
N ALA A 84 1.59 4.49 -5.59
CA ALA A 84 2.78 3.99 -6.28
C ALA A 84 2.66 2.51 -6.62
N GLN A 85 2.31 1.68 -5.63
CA GLN A 85 2.13 0.24 -5.78
C GLN A 85 0.94 -0.06 -6.70
N SER A 86 -0.16 0.66 -6.53
CA SER A 86 -1.36 0.49 -7.36
C SER A 86 -1.09 0.77 -8.83
N LYS A 87 -0.43 1.89 -9.13
CA LYS A 87 -0.03 2.21 -10.52
C LYS A 87 0.90 1.15 -11.09
N TYR A 88 1.85 0.66 -10.29
CA TYR A 88 2.75 -0.41 -10.72
C TYR A 88 1.99 -1.70 -11.04
N TRP A 89 1.07 -2.16 -10.17
CA TRP A 89 0.28 -3.36 -10.42
C TRP A 89 -0.69 -3.20 -11.60
N VAL A 90 -1.25 -2.00 -11.81
CA VAL A 90 -2.06 -1.73 -13.01
C VAL A 90 -1.23 -1.85 -14.29
N GLN A 91 0.00 -1.35 -14.28
CA GLN A 91 0.92 -1.51 -15.42
C GLN A 91 1.26 -2.98 -15.66
N GLN A 92 1.32 -3.82 -14.61
CA GLN A 92 1.44 -5.27 -14.74
C GLN A 92 0.16 -5.95 -15.27
N GLY A 93 -0.94 -5.24 -15.35
CA GLY A 93 -2.19 -5.71 -15.96
C GLY A 93 -3.32 -6.01 -14.99
N PHE A 94 -3.20 -5.65 -13.72
CA PHE A 94 -4.24 -5.87 -12.71
C PHE A 94 -5.28 -4.75 -12.67
N VAL A 95 -6.48 -5.10 -12.24
CA VAL A 95 -7.40 -4.17 -11.59
C VAL A 95 -7.10 -4.25 -10.09
N VAL A 96 -6.71 -3.13 -9.48
CA VAL A 96 -6.36 -3.06 -8.06
C VAL A 96 -7.56 -2.54 -7.27
N ILE A 97 -8.00 -3.29 -6.26
CA ILE A 97 -9.19 -3.02 -5.46
C ILE A 97 -8.78 -2.85 -4.01
N ILE A 98 -8.99 -1.67 -3.44
CA ILE A 98 -8.52 -1.30 -2.09
C ILE A 98 -9.70 -0.77 -1.28
N PRO A 99 -10.26 -1.53 -0.34
CA PRO A 99 -11.22 -0.98 0.61
C PRO A 99 -10.52 -0.09 1.64
N THR A 100 -11.11 1.06 1.96
CA THR A 100 -10.88 1.76 3.21
C THR A 100 -11.83 1.14 4.22
N ARG A 101 -11.31 0.29 5.12
CA ARG A 101 -12.14 -0.57 5.96
C ARG A 101 -13.00 0.23 6.96
N VAL A 102 -14.05 -0.38 7.48
CA VAL A 102 -14.83 0.17 8.59
C VAL A 102 -13.91 0.52 9.76
N GLY A 103 -14.09 1.69 10.34
CA GLY A 103 -13.22 2.24 11.37
C GLY A 103 -12.15 3.22 10.87
N TYR A 104 -12.08 3.47 9.55
CA TYR A 104 -11.07 4.34 8.94
C TYR A 104 -11.68 5.43 8.06
N GLY A 105 -11.18 6.65 8.21
CA GLY A 105 -11.44 7.79 7.33
C GLY A 105 -12.90 7.93 6.90
N GLU A 106 -13.12 7.99 5.60
CA GLU A 106 -14.44 8.17 4.99
C GLU A 106 -15.40 6.97 5.21
N SER A 107 -14.89 5.82 5.62
CA SER A 107 -15.71 4.64 5.95
C SER A 107 -16.24 4.62 7.38
N GLY A 108 -16.04 5.73 8.12
CA GLY A 108 -16.53 5.95 9.47
C GLY A 108 -15.57 5.46 10.55
N VAL A 109 -15.35 6.32 11.56
CA VAL A 109 -14.36 6.12 12.65
C VAL A 109 -15.00 6.05 14.03
N ASP A 110 -16.32 6.04 14.08
CA ASP A 110 -17.15 5.95 15.27
C ASP A 110 -17.04 4.59 15.96
N ILE A 111 -16.68 3.56 15.20
CA ILE A 111 -16.42 2.20 15.71
C ILE A 111 -15.05 1.70 15.29
N ASP A 112 -14.56 0.70 15.97
CA ASP A 112 -13.36 -0.07 15.63
C ASP A 112 -13.68 -1.57 15.68
N PRO A 113 -14.19 -2.16 14.58
CA PRO A 113 -14.56 -3.57 14.59
C PRO A 113 -13.34 -4.50 14.70
N GLU A 114 -12.14 -3.98 14.41
CA GLU A 114 -10.86 -4.69 14.51
C GLU A 114 -10.19 -4.49 15.88
N ASP A 115 -10.88 -3.88 16.86
CA ASP A 115 -10.31 -3.68 18.19
C ASP A 115 -10.07 -5.03 18.86
N SER A 116 -8.85 -5.21 19.24
CA SER A 116 -8.33 -6.46 19.79
C SER A 116 -7.95 -6.34 21.26
N GLY A 117 -8.35 -5.25 21.89
CA GLY A 117 -7.94 -4.95 23.26
C GLY A 117 -6.46 -4.51 23.33
N SER A 118 -5.88 -4.68 24.48
CA SER A 118 -4.50 -4.30 24.76
C SER A 118 -3.60 -5.52 24.93
N CYS A 119 -2.30 -5.32 24.85
CA CYS A 119 -1.30 -6.36 25.18
C CYS A 119 -1.36 -6.87 26.64
N LYS A 120 -2.28 -6.39 27.44
CA LYS A 120 -2.53 -6.87 28.81
C LYS A 120 -3.57 -8.00 28.88
N THR A 121 -4.26 -8.25 27.79
CA THR A 121 -5.28 -9.29 27.66
C THR A 121 -4.82 -10.34 26.66
N ILE A 122 -5.37 -11.56 26.75
CA ILE A 122 -5.11 -12.60 25.74
C ILE A 122 -5.66 -12.10 24.40
N SER A 123 -4.82 -12.20 23.37
CA SER A 123 -5.19 -11.75 22.03
C SER A 123 -6.14 -12.74 21.37
N ASP A 124 -7.33 -12.28 20.98
CA ASP A 124 -8.24 -13.03 20.11
C ASP A 124 -7.97 -12.69 18.64
N PHE A 125 -6.85 -13.15 18.11
CA PHE A 125 -6.52 -12.91 16.71
C PHE A 125 -7.58 -13.42 15.71
N PRO A 126 -8.19 -14.60 15.87
CA PRO A 126 -9.28 -15.03 15.01
C PRO A 126 -10.45 -14.05 14.98
N GLY A 127 -10.95 -13.63 16.13
CA GLY A 127 -12.06 -12.67 16.22
C GLY A 127 -11.71 -11.30 15.64
N GLN A 128 -10.47 -10.86 15.83
CA GLN A 128 -9.98 -9.56 15.35
C GLN A 128 -9.89 -9.46 13.84
N VAL A 129 -9.50 -10.53 13.15
CA VAL A 129 -9.38 -10.51 11.68
C VAL A 129 -10.70 -10.77 10.95
N MET A 130 -11.71 -11.26 11.65
CA MET A 130 -13.01 -11.57 11.03
C MET A 130 -13.67 -10.37 10.35
N PRO A 131 -13.69 -9.14 10.92
CA PRO A 131 -14.23 -7.98 10.23
C PRO A 131 -13.51 -7.68 8.92
N GLN A 132 -12.20 -7.87 8.85
CA GLN A 132 -11.43 -7.72 7.62
C GLN A 132 -11.80 -8.80 6.60
N VAL A 133 -11.92 -10.07 7.02
CA VAL A 133 -12.33 -11.19 6.15
C VAL A 133 -13.72 -10.95 5.58
N GLN A 134 -14.67 -10.53 6.41
CA GLN A 134 -16.03 -10.22 6.00
C GLN A 134 -16.08 -9.11 4.95
N GLN A 135 -15.37 -8.01 5.18
CA GLN A 135 -15.29 -6.90 4.24
C GLN A 135 -14.63 -7.33 2.92
N THR A 136 -13.54 -8.10 3.00
CA THR A 136 -12.86 -8.62 1.80
C THR A 136 -13.82 -9.44 0.93
N LYS A 137 -14.59 -10.37 1.54
CA LYS A 137 -15.56 -11.19 0.81
C LYS A 137 -16.64 -10.33 0.15
N GLN A 138 -17.24 -9.42 0.89
CA GLN A 138 -18.35 -8.57 0.39
C GLN A 138 -17.89 -7.59 -0.70
N VAL A 139 -16.71 -6.97 -0.53
CA VAL A 139 -16.18 -6.05 -1.55
C VAL A 139 -15.76 -6.81 -2.81
N LEU A 140 -15.15 -7.99 -2.68
CA LEU A 140 -14.86 -8.82 -3.86
C LEU A 140 -16.14 -9.29 -4.54
N GLU A 141 -17.14 -9.74 -3.80
CA GLU A 141 -18.42 -10.13 -4.38
C GLU A 141 -19.07 -8.97 -5.16
N PHE A 142 -19.07 -7.77 -4.60
CA PHE A 142 -19.51 -6.56 -5.29
C PHE A 142 -18.69 -6.33 -6.56
N ALA A 143 -17.36 -6.33 -6.46
CA ALA A 143 -16.48 -6.08 -7.60
C ALA A 143 -16.69 -7.10 -8.73
N LEU A 144 -16.75 -8.38 -8.39
CA LEU A 144 -16.93 -9.46 -9.36
C LEU A 144 -18.33 -9.47 -10.03
N LYS A 145 -19.34 -8.90 -9.37
CA LYS A 145 -20.70 -8.76 -9.93
C LYS A 145 -20.90 -7.47 -10.72
N GLN A 146 -20.33 -6.35 -10.28
CA GLN A 146 -20.64 -5.02 -10.78
C GLN A 146 -19.60 -4.45 -11.75
N LEU A 147 -18.33 -4.90 -11.65
CA LEU A 147 -17.25 -4.37 -12.46
C LEU A 147 -16.95 -5.31 -13.64
N THR A 148 -17.51 -4.98 -14.80
CA THR A 148 -17.40 -5.83 -16.01
C THR A 148 -15.98 -6.03 -16.51
N TYR A 149 -15.08 -5.15 -16.14
CA TYR A 149 -13.66 -5.18 -16.48
C TYR A 149 -12.80 -6.05 -15.54
N VAL A 150 -13.40 -6.67 -14.52
CA VAL A 150 -12.69 -7.59 -13.60
C VAL A 150 -12.83 -9.03 -14.09
N ASP A 151 -11.70 -9.74 -14.22
CA ASP A 151 -11.72 -11.18 -14.45
C ASP A 151 -12.09 -11.91 -13.14
N THR A 152 -13.21 -12.60 -13.16
CA THR A 152 -13.74 -13.29 -11.98
C THR A 152 -13.06 -14.63 -11.68
N THR A 153 -12.12 -15.05 -12.52
CA THR A 153 -11.48 -16.37 -12.43
C THR A 153 -10.04 -16.32 -11.95
N GLN A 154 -9.44 -15.12 -11.88
CA GLN A 154 -8.02 -14.96 -11.59
C GLN A 154 -7.77 -13.71 -10.74
N GLY A 155 -7.18 -13.91 -9.58
CA GLY A 155 -6.83 -12.82 -8.70
C GLY A 155 -5.80 -13.19 -7.65
N ILE A 156 -5.18 -12.15 -7.12
CA ILE A 156 -4.22 -12.18 -6.02
C ILE A 156 -4.76 -11.31 -4.89
N LEU A 157 -4.57 -11.74 -3.65
CA LEU A 157 -4.83 -10.93 -2.48
C LEU A 157 -3.50 -10.54 -1.84
N VAL A 158 -3.33 -9.26 -1.59
CA VAL A 158 -2.16 -8.68 -0.94
C VAL A 158 -2.58 -8.01 0.36
N GLY A 159 -1.82 -8.19 1.42
CA GLY A 159 -2.05 -7.50 2.68
C GLY A 159 -0.77 -6.95 3.29
N GLN A 160 -0.88 -5.80 3.95
CA GLN A 160 0.24 -5.18 4.65
C GLN A 160 -0.07 -5.06 6.14
N SER A 161 0.90 -5.38 7.01
CA SER A 161 0.75 -5.30 8.46
C SER A 161 -0.45 -6.13 8.95
N TYR A 162 -1.37 -5.54 9.65
CA TYR A 162 -2.62 -6.20 10.05
C TYR A 162 -3.43 -6.73 8.85
N GLY A 163 -3.36 -6.04 7.71
CA GLY A 163 -3.91 -6.53 6.45
C GLY A 163 -3.24 -7.81 5.97
N GLY A 164 -1.94 -7.98 6.24
CA GLY A 164 -1.17 -9.19 5.97
C GLY A 164 -1.58 -10.36 6.87
N LEU A 165 -1.83 -10.10 8.16
CA LEU A 165 -2.37 -11.10 9.08
C LEU A 165 -3.70 -11.67 8.57
N GLY A 166 -4.66 -10.80 8.23
CA GLY A 166 -5.94 -11.22 7.66
C GLY A 166 -5.80 -11.90 6.29
N ALA A 167 -4.80 -11.51 5.50
CA ALA A 167 -4.51 -12.16 4.22
C ALA A 167 -4.18 -13.65 4.39
N ILE A 168 -3.38 -14.02 5.39
CA ILE A 168 -3.07 -15.43 5.68
C ILE A 168 -4.31 -16.19 6.15
N LYS A 169 -5.19 -15.55 6.95
CA LYS A 169 -6.49 -16.15 7.27
C LYS A 169 -7.32 -16.41 6.01
N ILE A 170 -7.36 -15.47 5.09
CA ILE A 170 -8.08 -15.62 3.81
C ILE A 170 -7.48 -16.75 2.96
N ALA A 171 -6.16 -16.95 2.96
CA ALA A 171 -5.54 -18.07 2.26
C ALA A 171 -6.06 -19.43 2.75
N SER A 172 -6.38 -19.55 4.05
CA SER A 172 -6.91 -20.80 4.63
C SER A 172 -8.35 -21.13 4.21
N ILE A 173 -9.06 -20.13 3.69
CA ILE A 173 -10.46 -20.24 3.20
C ILE A 173 -10.59 -19.78 1.74
N ALA A 174 -9.53 -19.90 0.96
CA ALA A 174 -9.49 -19.35 -0.40
C ALA A 174 -10.51 -20.00 -1.37
N ASP A 175 -10.98 -21.20 -1.07
CA ASP A 175 -12.08 -21.85 -1.78
C ASP A 175 -13.43 -21.11 -1.63
N GLU A 176 -13.58 -20.29 -0.60
CA GLU A 176 -14.72 -19.38 -0.44
C GLU A 176 -14.57 -18.05 -1.23
N ILE A 177 -13.40 -17.80 -1.82
CA ILE A 177 -13.07 -16.57 -2.54
C ILE A 177 -12.93 -16.85 -4.03
N LYS A 178 -13.91 -16.40 -4.80
CA LYS A 178 -13.97 -16.68 -6.23
C LYS A 178 -12.74 -16.16 -6.97
N GLY A 179 -12.05 -17.06 -7.65
CA GLY A 179 -10.89 -16.75 -8.51
C GLY A 179 -9.58 -16.45 -7.77
N LEU A 180 -9.54 -16.55 -6.45
CA LEU A 180 -8.29 -16.34 -5.70
C LEU A 180 -7.27 -17.44 -6.02
N LYS A 181 -6.07 -17.07 -6.46
CA LYS A 181 -4.99 -17.97 -6.90
C LYS A 181 -3.76 -17.90 -6.00
N GLY A 182 -3.60 -16.84 -5.22
CA GLY A 182 -2.47 -16.68 -4.33
C GLY A 182 -2.63 -15.51 -3.37
N VAL A 183 -1.86 -15.54 -2.29
CA VAL A 183 -1.91 -14.53 -1.24
C VAL A 183 -0.51 -14.03 -0.92
N VAL A 184 -0.35 -12.72 -0.79
CA VAL A 184 0.92 -12.08 -0.46
C VAL A 184 0.78 -11.32 0.85
N ASN A 185 1.74 -11.55 1.74
CA ASN A 185 1.81 -10.96 3.07
C ASN A 185 3.06 -10.08 3.18
N PHE A 186 2.87 -8.76 3.29
CA PHE A 186 3.91 -7.80 3.60
C PHE A 186 3.88 -7.44 5.08
N SER A 187 4.92 -7.80 5.83
CA SER A 187 5.08 -7.46 7.26
C SER A 187 3.81 -7.73 8.08
N GLY A 188 3.13 -8.86 7.82
CA GLY A 188 1.83 -9.15 8.42
C GLY A 188 1.93 -9.65 9.85
N GLY A 189 1.11 -9.10 10.72
CA GLY A 189 1.04 -9.49 12.12
C GLY A 189 0.07 -8.62 12.90
N GLY A 190 0.00 -8.85 14.19
CA GLY A 190 -0.85 -8.12 15.11
C GLY A 190 -0.12 -7.74 16.39
N HIS A 191 -0.63 -6.74 17.10
CA HIS A 191 -0.09 -6.29 18.40
C HIS A 191 1.41 -5.94 18.38
N GLY A 192 1.92 -5.48 17.25
CA GLY A 192 3.30 -4.99 17.12
C GLY A 192 3.54 -3.80 18.05
N ARG A 193 4.66 -3.82 18.74
CA ARG A 193 5.14 -2.71 19.56
C ARG A 193 6.34 -2.09 18.87
N PRO A 194 6.21 -0.89 18.30
CA PRO A 194 7.37 -0.20 17.76
C PRO A 194 8.39 0.01 18.87
N THR A 195 9.67 -0.15 18.55
CA THR A 195 10.76 0.25 19.45
C THR A 195 10.62 1.73 19.78
N GLN A 196 10.75 2.07 21.06
CA GLN A 196 10.74 3.47 21.48
C GLN A 196 11.87 4.24 20.80
N LEU A 197 11.61 5.49 20.47
CA LEU A 197 12.60 6.42 19.91
C LEU A 197 13.92 6.36 20.73
N GLY A 198 15.02 6.06 20.03
CA GLY A 198 16.35 5.98 20.63
C GLY A 198 16.78 4.60 21.13
N GLN A 199 15.95 3.58 21.11
CA GLN A 199 16.37 2.19 21.33
C GLN A 199 16.70 1.54 19.99
N PHE A 200 17.95 1.16 19.79
CA PHE A 200 18.37 0.32 18.68
C PHE A 200 17.85 -1.11 18.95
N GLY A 201 16.91 -1.55 18.15
CA GLY A 201 16.35 -2.90 18.22
C GLY A 201 15.07 -2.99 17.40
N ALA A 202 14.83 -4.17 16.87
CA ALA A 202 13.56 -4.46 16.21
C ALA A 202 12.47 -4.60 17.27
N GLY A 203 11.27 -4.11 16.97
CA GLY A 203 10.08 -4.32 17.80
C GLY A 203 9.70 -5.77 17.87
N THR A 204 8.76 -6.09 18.72
CA THR A 204 8.17 -7.44 18.81
C THR A 204 6.66 -7.34 18.92
N SER A 205 5.95 -8.39 18.53
CA SER A 205 4.55 -8.55 18.94
C SER A 205 4.49 -8.82 20.43
N CYS A 206 3.54 -8.20 21.13
CA CYS A 206 3.34 -8.49 22.55
C CYS A 206 2.72 -9.88 22.78
N ASP A 207 2.27 -10.55 21.73
CA ASP A 207 1.77 -11.93 21.76
C ASP A 207 2.30 -12.71 20.54
N SER A 208 3.61 -12.77 20.42
CA SER A 208 4.29 -13.47 19.31
C SER A 208 3.95 -14.97 19.32
N LYS A 209 3.82 -15.58 20.50
CA LYS A 209 3.44 -17.01 20.62
C LYS A 209 1.99 -17.27 20.22
N GLY A 210 1.09 -16.35 20.49
CA GLY A 210 -0.28 -16.41 19.98
C GLY A 210 -0.33 -16.35 18.46
N LEU A 211 0.47 -15.46 17.84
CA LEU A 211 0.60 -15.38 16.39
C LEU A 211 1.20 -16.65 15.78
N GLU A 212 2.24 -17.20 16.39
CA GLU A 212 2.84 -18.47 15.98
C GLU A 212 1.80 -19.59 15.93
N LYS A 213 0.99 -19.71 17.00
CA LYS A 213 -0.08 -20.71 17.10
C LYS A 213 -1.13 -20.54 16.00
N ILE A 214 -1.65 -19.33 15.80
CA ILE A 214 -2.72 -19.14 14.82
C ILE A 214 -2.23 -19.24 13.38
N PHE A 215 -1.00 -18.86 13.06
CA PHE A 215 -0.44 -19.12 11.75
C PHE A 215 -0.32 -20.62 11.49
N ALA A 216 0.04 -21.43 12.49
CA ALA A 216 -0.01 -22.88 12.38
C ALA A 216 -1.44 -23.39 12.15
N GLU A 217 -2.44 -22.85 12.84
CA GLU A 217 -3.86 -23.21 12.63
C GLU A 217 -4.34 -22.85 11.21
N TRP A 218 -3.87 -21.72 10.64
CA TRP A 218 -4.23 -21.26 9.29
C TRP A 218 -3.36 -21.87 8.18
N SER A 219 -2.49 -22.81 8.51
CA SER A 219 -1.58 -23.46 7.56
C SER A 219 -2.27 -24.33 6.50
N LYS A 220 -3.53 -24.72 6.73
CA LYS A 220 -4.31 -25.47 5.72
C LYS A 220 -4.77 -24.54 4.58
N ASN A 221 -3.83 -23.74 4.07
CA ASN A 221 -4.10 -22.82 2.99
C ASN A 221 -4.40 -23.57 1.68
N LYS A 222 -5.34 -23.02 0.93
CA LYS A 222 -5.85 -23.59 -0.34
C LYS A 222 -5.14 -23.02 -1.56
N VAL A 223 -4.36 -21.96 -1.38
CA VAL A 223 -3.58 -21.28 -2.40
C VAL A 223 -2.17 -20.99 -1.87
N PRO A 224 -1.14 -20.90 -2.71
CA PRO A 224 0.20 -20.56 -2.25
C PRO A 224 0.24 -19.19 -1.60
N THR A 225 1.18 -19.01 -0.66
CA THR A 225 1.42 -17.74 0.02
C THR A 225 2.85 -17.26 -0.16
N LEU A 226 3.05 -15.94 -0.18
CA LEU A 226 4.36 -15.30 -0.27
C LEU A 226 4.49 -14.28 0.87
N TRP A 227 5.57 -14.36 1.65
CA TRP A 227 5.77 -13.57 2.85
C TRP A 227 7.02 -12.71 2.72
N PHE A 228 6.87 -11.40 2.91
CA PHE A 228 7.94 -10.42 2.87
C PHE A 228 8.11 -9.73 4.22
N TYR A 229 9.30 -9.82 4.80
CA TYR A 229 9.65 -9.11 6.03
C TYR A 229 11.07 -8.59 5.95
N SER A 230 11.30 -7.39 6.45
CA SER A 230 12.60 -6.77 6.53
C SER A 230 13.23 -6.94 7.92
N SER A 231 14.55 -7.07 7.98
CA SER A 231 15.27 -7.27 9.23
C SER A 231 15.19 -6.07 10.19
N ASN A 232 14.93 -4.87 9.67
CA ASN A 232 14.77 -3.66 10.47
C ASN A 232 13.30 -3.25 10.70
N ASP A 233 12.36 -4.19 10.56
CA ASP A 233 10.95 -3.96 10.91
C ASP A 233 10.83 -3.59 12.40
N LYS A 234 10.32 -2.39 12.70
CA LYS A 234 10.22 -1.89 14.07
C LYS A 234 9.05 -2.48 14.86
N PHE A 235 8.11 -3.17 14.20
CA PHE A 235 6.94 -3.74 14.84
C PHE A 235 7.10 -5.22 15.17
N PHE A 236 7.75 -5.99 14.30
CA PHE A 236 7.79 -7.45 14.41
C PHE A 236 9.19 -8.05 14.49
N GLY A 237 10.22 -7.25 14.26
CA GLY A 237 11.61 -7.66 14.39
C GLY A 237 12.05 -8.78 13.45
N PRO A 238 13.33 -9.20 13.53
CA PRO A 238 13.87 -10.16 12.58
C PRO A 238 13.58 -11.62 12.93
N SER A 239 13.22 -11.95 14.17
CA SER A 239 12.99 -13.34 14.64
C SER A 239 11.53 -13.75 14.54
N ASP A 240 10.62 -12.96 15.11
CA ASP A 240 9.20 -13.29 15.20
C ASP A 240 8.59 -13.79 13.88
N PRO A 241 8.73 -13.07 12.74
CA PRO A 241 8.14 -13.52 11.49
C PRO A 241 8.72 -14.84 10.96
N LYS A 242 9.98 -15.13 11.26
CA LYS A 242 10.61 -16.41 10.87
C LYS A 242 10.01 -17.56 11.66
N ASP A 243 9.80 -17.35 12.96
CA ASP A 243 9.20 -18.36 13.84
C ASP A 243 7.74 -18.60 13.45
N TRP A 244 6.98 -17.54 13.14
CA TRP A 244 5.61 -17.65 12.65
C TRP A 244 5.52 -18.44 11.34
N HIS A 245 6.39 -18.10 10.37
CA HIS A 245 6.43 -18.82 9.09
C HIS A 245 6.90 -20.27 9.27
N ALA A 246 7.87 -20.53 10.15
CA ALA A 246 8.31 -21.89 10.47
C ALA A 246 7.17 -22.72 11.05
N SER A 247 6.41 -22.18 12.00
CA SER A 247 5.22 -22.84 12.57
C SER A 247 4.14 -23.09 11.53
N PHE A 248 3.88 -22.11 10.65
CA PHE A 248 2.98 -22.26 9.50
C PHE A 248 3.43 -23.40 8.58
N LYS A 249 4.72 -23.46 8.22
CA LYS A 249 5.29 -24.51 7.36
C LYS A 249 5.25 -25.89 8.03
N ASN A 250 5.64 -25.99 9.29
CA ASN A 250 5.66 -27.24 10.05
C ASN A 250 4.25 -27.85 10.20
N ALA A 251 3.23 -27.00 10.24
CA ALA A 251 1.83 -27.44 10.26
C ALA A 251 1.26 -27.75 8.86
N GLY A 252 2.09 -27.77 7.81
CA GLY A 252 1.72 -28.15 6.45
C GLY A 252 1.42 -27.01 5.50
N GLY A 253 1.66 -25.77 5.90
CA GLY A 253 1.38 -24.58 5.09
C GLY A 253 2.27 -24.50 3.82
N THR A 254 1.67 -24.01 2.74
CA THR A 254 2.38 -23.78 1.47
C THR A 254 2.68 -22.28 1.33
N GLY A 255 3.95 -21.93 1.48
CA GLY A 255 4.41 -20.54 1.40
C GLY A 255 5.92 -20.39 1.27
N GLU A 256 6.35 -19.30 0.68
CA GLU A 256 7.76 -18.88 0.58
C GLU A 256 7.95 -17.65 1.48
N PHE A 257 9.03 -17.62 2.27
CA PHE A 257 9.43 -16.50 3.11
C PHE A 257 10.63 -15.80 2.47
N ILE A 258 10.51 -14.49 2.29
CA ILE A 258 11.57 -13.66 1.73
C ILE A 258 12.04 -12.70 2.83
N ASN A 259 13.29 -12.87 3.24
CA ASN A 259 13.96 -11.92 4.10
C ASN A 259 14.41 -10.72 3.26
N MET A 260 13.64 -9.64 3.33
CA MET A 260 13.92 -8.40 2.60
C MET A 260 15.12 -7.68 3.19
N PRO A 261 15.88 -6.93 2.39
CA PRO A 261 16.88 -6.02 2.90
C PRO A 261 16.26 -4.98 3.84
N GLU A 262 17.10 -4.29 4.60
CA GLU A 262 16.65 -3.15 5.39
C GLU A 262 16.00 -2.09 4.49
N TRP A 263 14.84 -1.63 4.90
CA TRP A 263 14.11 -0.60 4.18
C TRP A 263 14.04 0.68 4.99
N ARG A 264 14.78 1.69 4.57
CA ARG A 264 14.80 3.00 5.21
C ARG A 264 14.99 2.91 6.73
N ASN A 265 14.27 3.74 7.49
CA ASN A 265 14.34 3.74 8.96
C ASN A 265 13.42 2.68 9.60
N ASP A 266 12.52 2.09 8.83
CA ASP A 266 11.56 1.11 9.33
C ASP A 266 11.16 0.14 8.21
N GLY A 267 11.63 -1.09 8.34
CA GLY A 267 11.32 -2.16 7.41
C GLY A 267 9.87 -2.61 7.38
N HIS A 268 9.03 -2.10 8.31
CA HIS A 268 7.60 -2.37 8.29
C HIS A 268 6.91 -1.85 7.01
N GLY A 269 7.50 -0.82 6.40
CA GLY A 269 7.09 -0.26 5.12
C GLY A 269 7.67 -0.95 3.87
N THR A 270 8.23 -2.16 3.97
CA THR A 270 8.94 -2.86 2.86
C THR A 270 8.11 -3.04 1.59
N ILE A 271 6.78 -2.93 1.67
CA ILE A 271 5.91 -2.89 0.48
C ILE A 271 6.25 -1.72 -0.47
N GLY A 272 6.86 -0.65 0.07
CA GLY A 272 7.38 0.48 -0.72
C GLY A 272 8.63 0.13 -1.54
N ASP A 273 9.30 -0.96 -1.23
CA ASP A 273 10.54 -1.38 -1.86
C ASP A 273 10.29 -2.25 -3.10
N ILE A 274 9.56 -1.69 -4.07
CA ILE A 274 9.16 -2.41 -5.29
C ILE A 274 10.36 -3.08 -5.99
N PRO A 275 11.52 -2.44 -6.17
CA PRO A 275 12.64 -3.07 -6.87
C PRO A 275 13.11 -4.38 -6.23
N ASN A 276 13.09 -4.47 -4.91
CA ASN A 276 13.60 -5.63 -4.20
C ASN A 276 12.57 -6.76 -4.05
N TRP A 277 11.28 -6.45 -3.85
CA TRP A 277 10.28 -7.53 -3.77
C TRP A 277 9.76 -8.00 -5.14
N LYS A 278 9.85 -7.18 -6.19
CA LYS A 278 9.35 -7.48 -7.53
C LYS A 278 9.79 -8.85 -8.09
N PRO A 279 11.09 -9.22 -8.07
CA PRO A 279 11.52 -10.49 -8.66
C PRO A 279 10.84 -11.70 -8.02
N HIS A 280 10.62 -11.64 -6.71
CA HIS A 280 9.94 -12.70 -5.95
C HIS A 280 8.44 -12.70 -6.25
N PHE A 281 7.82 -11.52 -6.37
CA PHE A 281 6.42 -11.40 -6.71
C PHE A 281 6.15 -11.89 -8.14
N ASP A 282 6.98 -11.55 -9.12
CA ASP A 282 6.84 -12.05 -10.49
C ASP A 282 6.98 -13.58 -10.57
N LYS A 283 7.95 -14.16 -9.84
CA LYS A 283 8.08 -15.61 -9.68
C LYS A 283 6.82 -16.22 -9.09
N PHE A 284 6.27 -15.61 -8.06
CA PHE A 284 5.04 -16.05 -7.42
C PHE A 284 3.83 -15.98 -8.37
N LEU A 285 3.70 -14.92 -9.16
CA LEU A 285 2.65 -14.82 -10.18
C LEU A 285 2.74 -15.96 -11.21
N LYS A 286 3.94 -16.35 -11.63
CA LYS A 286 4.15 -17.51 -12.51
C LYS A 286 3.68 -18.82 -11.85
N ILE A 287 3.94 -19.00 -10.56
CA ILE A 287 3.49 -20.19 -9.80
C ILE A 287 1.96 -20.21 -9.70
N THR A 288 1.31 -19.07 -9.48
CA THR A 288 -0.15 -18.99 -9.36
C THR A 288 -0.87 -19.14 -10.70
N GLY A 289 -0.18 -18.96 -11.82
CA GLY A 289 -0.74 -18.96 -13.17
C GLY A 289 -1.58 -17.74 -13.49
N VAL A 290 -1.58 -16.71 -12.64
CA VAL A 290 -2.29 -15.45 -12.93
C VAL A 290 -1.52 -14.67 -13.98
N PRO A 291 -2.16 -14.29 -15.11
CA PRO A 291 -1.47 -13.57 -16.18
C PRO A 291 -1.06 -12.16 -15.72
N PHE A 292 0.15 -11.79 -16.05
CA PHE A 292 0.68 -10.46 -15.78
C PHE A 292 1.67 -10.03 -16.87
N LYS A 293 1.93 -8.75 -16.96
CA LYS A 293 2.94 -8.16 -17.84
C LYS A 293 4.22 -7.93 -17.04
N GLU A 294 5.32 -8.51 -17.48
CA GLU A 294 6.63 -8.19 -16.91
C GLU A 294 7.02 -6.76 -17.32
N ILE A 295 7.24 -5.90 -16.33
CA ILE A 295 7.68 -4.53 -16.49
C ILE A 295 8.86 -4.25 -15.55
N ALA A 296 9.67 -3.26 -15.90
CA ALA A 296 10.67 -2.75 -14.97
C ALA A 296 9.99 -2.17 -13.71
N PRO A 297 10.59 -2.30 -12.52
CA PRO A 297 10.10 -1.59 -11.36
C PRO A 297 10.19 -0.07 -11.63
N PRO A 298 9.33 0.74 -10.99
CA PRO A 298 9.50 2.18 -11.04
C PRO A 298 10.92 2.51 -10.54
N GLU A 299 11.54 3.51 -11.14
CA GLU A 299 12.82 4.00 -10.64
C GLU A 299 12.63 4.35 -9.16
N SER A 300 13.46 3.75 -8.31
CA SER A 300 13.50 4.15 -6.91
C SER A 300 13.85 5.64 -6.87
N ILE A 301 13.05 6.44 -6.15
CA ILE A 301 13.45 7.82 -5.88
C ILE A 301 14.71 7.71 -5.04
N LYS A 302 15.85 7.81 -5.71
CA LYS A 302 17.16 7.72 -5.06
C LYS A 302 17.32 8.95 -4.21
N THR A 303 17.20 8.79 -2.91
CA THR A 303 17.67 9.78 -1.96
C THR A 303 19.19 9.79 -2.05
N LYS A 304 19.76 10.77 -2.74
CA LYS A 304 21.20 11.02 -2.67
C LYS A 304 21.40 12.05 -1.57
N PRO A 305 22.09 11.71 -0.48
CA PRO A 305 22.57 12.72 0.44
C PRO A 305 23.36 13.76 -0.38
N THR A 306 22.96 15.01 -0.32
CA THR A 306 23.63 16.07 -1.07
C THR A 306 24.92 16.55 -0.40
N GLY A 307 25.25 16.00 0.76
CA GLY A 307 26.37 16.45 1.58
C GLY A 307 26.14 17.81 2.25
N PHE A 308 24.96 18.39 2.12
CA PHE A 308 24.59 19.58 2.88
C PHE A 308 24.25 19.20 4.30
N ALA A 309 25.00 19.74 5.25
CA ALA A 309 24.61 19.76 6.64
C ALA A 309 23.22 20.39 6.77
N ARG A 310 22.46 19.96 7.80
CA ARG A 310 21.16 20.47 8.20
C ARG A 310 20.95 21.91 7.76
N LEU A 311 20.02 22.13 6.83
CA LEU A 311 19.64 23.47 6.42
C LEU A 311 18.77 24.08 7.52
N ASP A 312 19.41 24.78 8.44
CA ASP A 312 18.71 25.59 9.44
C ASP A 312 18.15 26.88 8.80
N ASP A 313 18.57 27.19 7.58
CA ASP A 313 18.21 28.39 6.82
C ASP A 313 17.64 28.01 5.45
N ILE A 314 16.35 28.19 5.29
CA ILE A 314 15.62 27.91 4.07
C ILE A 314 15.99 28.86 2.91
N SER A 315 16.61 30.01 3.18
CA SER A 315 17.10 30.93 2.15
C SER A 315 18.15 30.27 1.26
N LYS A 316 18.77 29.18 1.75
CA LYS A 316 19.73 28.36 1.01
C LYS A 316 19.08 27.26 0.18
N VAL A 317 17.75 27.10 0.24
CA VAL A 317 17.04 26.18 -0.64
C VAL A 317 17.33 26.57 -2.09
N PRO A 318 17.95 25.70 -2.91
CA PRO A 318 18.14 25.99 -4.31
C PRO A 318 16.82 26.41 -4.93
N SER A 319 16.81 27.50 -5.67
CA SER A 319 15.58 28.04 -6.26
C SER A 319 14.79 26.90 -6.91
N LEU A 320 13.60 26.66 -6.42
CA LEU A 320 12.66 25.69 -6.94
C LEU A 320 12.24 26.12 -8.34
N GLY A 321 13.10 25.87 -9.34
CA GLY A 321 12.91 26.16 -10.75
C GLY A 321 12.30 27.54 -11.07
N SER A 322 12.57 28.05 -12.21
CA SER A 322 12.07 29.34 -12.72
C SER A 322 10.53 29.52 -12.73
N ASN A 323 9.77 28.49 -12.37
CA ASN A 323 8.31 28.49 -12.41
C ASN A 323 7.62 28.96 -11.11
N VAL A 324 8.35 29.21 -10.03
CA VAL A 324 7.77 29.81 -8.81
C VAL A 324 7.93 31.33 -8.87
N ASN A 325 7.25 31.95 -9.82
CA ASN A 325 7.34 33.41 -10.05
C ASN A 325 6.56 34.27 -9.06
N ASN A 326 5.94 33.65 -8.03
CA ASN A 326 5.15 34.38 -7.07
C ASN A 326 5.86 34.39 -5.70
N GLN A 327 6.25 35.59 -5.23
CA GLN A 327 6.90 35.79 -3.94
C GLN A 327 6.06 35.21 -2.80
N GLU A 328 4.74 35.38 -2.84
CA GLU A 328 3.83 34.80 -1.84
C GLU A 328 3.89 33.26 -1.77
N ARG A 329 4.10 32.59 -2.90
CA ARG A 329 4.30 31.11 -2.90
C ARG A 329 5.63 30.73 -2.29
N ARG A 330 6.69 31.51 -2.53
CA ARG A 330 8.00 31.25 -1.90
C ARG A 330 7.89 31.43 -0.38
N ASP A 331 7.29 32.51 0.07
CA ASP A 331 7.13 32.81 1.47
C ASP A 331 6.33 31.71 2.20
N ARG A 332 5.24 31.21 1.58
CA ARG A 332 4.49 30.07 2.09
C ARG A 332 5.32 28.79 2.15
N LEU A 333 6.08 28.49 1.11
CA LEU A 333 6.93 27.31 1.08
C LEU A 333 8.00 27.39 2.19
N GLU A 334 8.61 28.56 2.35
CA GLU A 334 9.59 28.81 3.40
C GLU A 334 8.99 28.64 4.80
N ASP A 335 7.81 29.18 5.04
CA ASP A 335 7.10 29.03 6.32
C ASP A 335 6.79 27.56 6.62
N MET A 336 6.31 26.84 5.62
CA MET A 336 5.97 25.42 5.78
C MET A 336 7.21 24.55 5.97
N TYR A 337 8.33 24.86 5.30
CA TYR A 337 9.58 24.14 5.51
C TYR A 337 10.17 24.42 6.90
N LYS A 338 10.09 25.67 7.39
CA LYS A 338 10.45 26.00 8.78
C LYS A 338 9.65 25.19 9.78
N LYS A 339 8.32 25.08 9.57
CA LYS A 339 7.45 24.21 10.39
C LYS A 339 7.85 22.74 10.33
N PHE A 340 8.19 22.23 9.14
CA PHE A 340 8.70 20.88 8.98
C PHE A 340 9.97 20.62 9.77
N LEU A 341 10.88 21.58 9.84
CA LEU A 341 12.15 21.45 10.62
C LEU A 341 11.90 21.41 12.13
N LEU A 342 10.78 21.94 12.61
CA LEU A 342 10.40 21.99 14.03
C LEU A 342 9.69 20.74 14.53
N PHE A 343 9.34 19.77 13.65
CA PHE A 343 8.67 18.55 14.09
C PHE A 343 9.52 17.76 15.09
N PRO A 344 8.89 17.25 16.15
CA PRO A 344 9.61 16.67 17.29
C PRO A 344 10.38 15.39 16.97
N ASP A 345 9.96 14.64 15.93
CA ASP A 345 10.67 13.44 15.48
C ASP A 345 11.48 13.72 14.21
N PRO A 346 12.80 13.97 14.35
CA PRO A 346 13.66 14.20 13.20
C PRO A 346 14.03 12.93 12.43
N THR A 347 13.65 11.74 12.92
CA THR A 347 14.08 10.46 12.34
C THR A 347 13.07 9.84 11.39
N ASN A 348 11.82 10.33 11.37
CA ASN A 348 10.76 9.86 10.48
C ASN A 348 9.91 11.02 9.98
N ARG A 349 10.51 11.83 9.10
CA ARG A 349 9.83 12.94 8.45
C ARG A 349 10.34 13.13 7.02
N ALA A 350 9.50 13.63 6.14
CA ALA A 350 9.85 13.89 4.76
C ALA A 350 9.19 15.17 4.24
N PHE A 351 9.89 15.87 3.38
CA PHE A 351 9.40 17.04 2.65
C PHE A 351 9.62 16.82 1.15
N LEU A 352 8.56 16.95 0.37
CA LEU A 352 8.54 16.67 -1.06
C LEU A 352 8.09 17.90 -1.81
N LEU A 353 8.67 18.12 -2.97
CA LEU A 353 8.34 19.20 -3.89
C LEU A 353 7.90 18.62 -5.23
N HIS A 354 6.98 19.34 -5.88
CA HIS A 354 6.57 19.05 -7.23
C HIS A 354 7.01 20.20 -8.17
N SER A 355 7.26 19.88 -9.42
CA SER A 355 7.72 20.85 -10.43
C SER A 355 6.75 22.03 -10.65
N SER A 356 5.48 21.90 -10.23
CA SER A 356 4.50 23.02 -10.23
C SER A 356 4.66 24.00 -9.07
N GLY A 357 5.59 23.76 -8.14
CA GLY A 357 5.73 24.51 -6.90
C GLY A 357 4.81 24.05 -5.76
N SER A 358 4.06 22.96 -5.93
CA SER A 358 3.33 22.32 -4.86
C SER A 358 4.29 21.54 -3.96
N TYR A 359 3.94 21.41 -2.70
CA TYR A 359 4.75 20.69 -1.72
C TYR A 359 3.88 19.81 -0.84
N TRP A 360 4.48 18.76 -0.25
CA TRP A 360 3.93 17.89 0.78
C TRP A 360 4.98 17.63 1.83
N TYR A 361 4.55 17.50 3.07
CA TYR A 361 5.41 17.08 4.15
C TYR A 361 4.63 16.17 5.10
N TRP A 362 5.35 15.28 5.74
CA TRP A 362 4.80 14.33 6.67
C TRP A 362 5.81 14.00 7.75
N TRP A 363 5.32 13.60 8.90
CA TRP A 363 6.13 13.13 10.01
C TRP A 363 5.39 12.03 10.77
N GLY A 364 6.16 11.11 11.43
CA GLY A 364 5.60 9.98 12.14
C GLY A 364 4.98 8.93 11.21
N GLY A 365 4.18 8.03 11.78
CA GLY A 365 3.66 6.88 11.05
C GLY A 365 4.73 5.83 10.77
N VAL A 366 4.45 4.96 9.79
CA VAL A 366 5.36 3.87 9.41
C VAL A 366 6.48 4.37 8.50
N ASP A 367 6.14 5.21 7.51
CA ASP A 367 7.09 5.71 6.50
C ASP A 367 6.66 7.08 5.99
N ALA A 368 7.21 8.13 6.56
CA ALA A 368 6.93 9.50 6.17
C ALA A 368 7.30 9.81 4.72
N VAL A 369 8.32 9.13 4.18
CA VAL A 369 8.75 9.30 2.78
C VAL A 369 7.70 8.74 1.83
N GLN A 370 7.19 7.54 2.11
CA GLN A 370 6.14 6.93 1.28
C GLN A 370 4.86 7.76 1.31
N GLU A 371 4.48 8.28 2.49
CA GLU A 371 3.29 9.13 2.65
C GLU A 371 3.33 10.39 1.78
N VAL A 372 4.46 11.12 1.75
CA VAL A 372 4.54 12.32 0.91
C VAL A 372 4.59 11.99 -0.58
N ILE A 373 5.19 10.86 -0.95
CA ILE A 373 5.21 10.37 -2.32
C ILE A 373 3.79 10.04 -2.76
N ASP A 374 3.04 9.26 -1.97
CA ASP A 374 1.67 8.87 -2.27
C ASP A 374 0.75 10.09 -2.41
N LYS A 375 0.88 11.06 -1.50
CA LYS A 375 0.12 12.32 -1.58
C LYS A 375 0.43 13.12 -2.84
N CYS A 376 1.67 13.18 -3.26
CA CYS A 376 2.06 13.84 -4.50
C CYS A 376 1.54 13.10 -5.73
N LEU A 377 1.77 11.78 -5.81
CA LEU A 377 1.33 10.93 -6.92
C LEU A 377 -0.20 10.81 -7.01
N ALA A 378 -0.89 11.05 -5.89
CA ALA A 378 -2.34 11.15 -5.88
C ALA A 378 -2.87 12.31 -6.73
N LYS A 379 -2.07 13.36 -6.87
CA LYS A 379 -2.45 14.59 -7.59
C LYS A 379 -1.73 14.73 -8.94
N TYR A 380 -0.50 14.24 -9.04
CA TYR A 380 0.34 14.38 -10.23
C TYR A 380 0.95 13.03 -10.61
N ASP A 381 1.04 12.73 -11.88
CA ASP A 381 1.62 11.47 -12.35
C ASP A 381 3.16 11.46 -12.34
N THR A 382 3.77 12.64 -12.46
CA THR A 382 5.23 12.84 -12.52
C THR A 382 5.62 14.13 -11.82
N GLY A 383 6.92 14.38 -11.69
CA GLY A 383 7.44 15.65 -11.16
C GLY A 383 7.51 15.73 -9.63
N CYS A 384 7.21 14.66 -8.93
CA CYS A 384 7.34 14.54 -7.48
C CYS A 384 8.79 14.25 -7.10
N LYS A 385 9.43 15.13 -6.32
CA LYS A 385 10.82 14.97 -5.88
C LYS A 385 10.94 15.18 -4.38
N LEU A 386 11.58 14.25 -3.69
CA LEU A 386 11.95 14.43 -2.30
C LEU A 386 12.96 15.57 -2.17
N TYR A 387 12.67 16.48 -1.27
CA TYR A 387 13.55 17.61 -0.98
C TYR A 387 14.35 17.37 0.30
N ALA A 388 13.68 16.94 1.36
CA ALA A 388 14.35 16.60 2.61
C ALA A 388 13.76 15.31 3.21
N VAL A 389 14.64 14.52 3.80
CA VAL A 389 14.30 13.30 4.56
C VAL A 389 15.01 13.35 5.88
N ASN A 390 14.27 13.23 6.97
CA ASN A 390 14.79 13.36 8.33
C ASN A 390 15.41 14.73 8.56
N SER A 391 16.71 14.78 8.74
CA SER A 391 17.49 16.03 8.91
C SER A 391 18.34 16.38 7.69
N ASP A 392 18.24 15.60 6.62
CA ASP A 392 19.11 15.75 5.44
C ASP A 392 18.31 16.29 4.24
N VAL A 393 18.92 17.21 3.50
CA VAL A 393 18.43 17.59 2.17
C VAL A 393 18.90 16.54 1.18
N VAL A 394 17.96 15.99 0.41
CA VAL A 394 18.20 14.85 -0.52
C VAL A 394 17.93 15.20 -1.99
N TRP A 395 17.74 16.48 -2.27
CA TRP A 395 17.43 17.03 -3.59
C TRP A 395 18.51 16.77 -4.65
#